data_1412bcbcd6d2e32ba6bbac3a270ac64b
#
_entry.id   1412bcbcd6d2e32ba6bbac3a270ac64b
#
_cell.length_a   1.000
_cell.length_b   1.000
_cell.length_c   1.000
_cell.angle_alpha   90.00
_cell.angle_beta   90.00
_cell.angle_gamma   90.00
#
_symmetry.space_group_name_H-M   'P 1'
#
loop_
_entity.id
_entity.type
_entity.pdbx_description
1 polymer ?
#
loop_
_entity_poly.entity_id
_entity_poly.type
_entity_poly.pdbx_seq_one_letter_code
_entity_poly.pdbx_strand_id
1 'polypeptide(L)'
;FGTTETTVGRGFMGSLEQPRTVAPNLGLLRTHAGNSVDMQIHPLTRDPRGTVIGSLPKTSSSITDVGADASREHLRIWLEGEHWYAQGLGSTNGTVLESGAGDGDIVIEPPRDQREPGKVYPPVEIENSDRLHLGLYTTFLVIVD
;
A
#
# COMPACT_ATOMS: atom_id res chain seq x y z
N PHE A 1 27.70 20.14 -2.50
CA PHE A 1 27.47 19.42 -2.54
C PHE A 1 27.05 18.82 -2.85
N GLY A 2 26.83 18.69 -2.82
CA GLY A 2 26.33 18.11 -3.04
C GLY A 2 25.73 17.32 -3.09
N THR A 3 25.51 16.93 -2.90
CA THR A 3 25.05 16.19 -2.81
C THR A 3 24.61 15.41 -2.65
N THR A 4 24.33 14.92 -2.52
CA THR A 4 23.84 14.21 -2.34
C THR A 4 23.34 13.43 -1.91
N GLU A 5 22.88 13.07 -1.67
CA GLU A 5 22.37 12.48 -1.17
C GLU A 5 21.87 11.67 -1.06
N THR A 6 21.73 11.32 -0.77
CA THR A 6 21.29 10.26 -0.56
C THR A 6 20.17 9.88 0.10
N THR A 7 19.45 8.88 -0.28
CA THR A 7 18.31 8.61 0.42
C THR A 7 18.46 7.81 1.58
N VAL A 8 17.78 8.19 2.57
CA VAL A 8 17.78 7.43 3.74
C VAL A 8 16.38 7.41 4.29
N GLY A 9 15.68 6.43 4.16
CA GLY A 9 14.35 6.32 4.67
C GLY A 9 13.30 6.94 3.80
N ARG A 10 12.10 6.90 4.26
CA ARG A 10 10.94 7.35 3.50
C ARG A 10 10.85 8.85 3.53
N GLY A 11 10.43 9.42 2.42
CA GLY A 11 10.29 10.85 2.29
C GLY A 11 11.55 11.59 2.01
N PHE A 12 12.64 10.90 1.75
CA PHE A 12 13.90 11.58 1.45
C PHE A 12 13.84 12.33 0.13
N MET A 13 14.44 13.52 0.10
CA MET A 13 14.59 14.30 -1.10
C MET A 13 15.98 14.11 -1.67
N GLY A 14 16.07 13.93 -2.95
CA GLY A 14 17.35 13.76 -3.59
C GLY A 14 18.16 15.02 -3.71
N SER A 15 19.30 14.92 -4.36
CA SER A 15 20.16 16.04 -4.61
C SER A 15 19.51 17.06 -5.53
N LEU A 16 19.77 18.33 -5.32
CA LEU A 16 19.21 19.39 -6.14
C LEU A 16 19.75 19.39 -7.54
N GLU A 17 20.95 18.87 -7.76
CA GLU A 17 21.53 18.81 -9.08
C GLU A 17 21.03 17.67 -9.93
N GLN A 18 20.31 16.73 -9.35
CA GLN A 18 19.85 15.58 -10.10
C GLN A 18 18.57 15.91 -10.85
N PRO A 19 18.38 15.28 -12.02
CA PRO A 19 17.07 15.37 -12.64
C PRO A 19 16.01 14.83 -11.69
N ARG A 20 14.80 15.35 -11.84
CA ARG A 20 13.71 14.86 -11.01
C ARG A 20 13.51 13.38 -11.28
N THR A 21 13.55 12.60 -10.21
CA THR A 21 13.22 11.19 -10.33
C THR A 21 11.73 11.01 -10.39
N VAL A 22 11.29 10.11 -11.23
CA VAL A 22 9.89 9.74 -11.32
C VAL A 22 9.67 8.58 -10.35
N ALA A 23 8.59 8.63 -9.59
CA ALA A 23 8.26 7.53 -8.72
C ALA A 23 8.12 6.25 -9.53
N PRO A 24 8.60 5.10 -9.03
CA PRO A 24 8.44 3.85 -9.74
C PRO A 24 6.96 3.48 -9.84
N ASN A 25 6.62 2.75 -10.87
CA ASN A 25 5.32 2.12 -10.93
C ASN A 25 5.33 0.96 -9.93
N LEU A 26 4.30 0.88 -9.13
CA LEU A 26 4.16 -0.22 -8.18
C LEU A 26 3.00 -1.11 -8.57
N GLY A 27 3.10 -2.35 -8.19
CA GLY A 27 2.03 -3.30 -8.35
C GLY A 27 1.92 -4.15 -7.10
N LEU A 28 0.85 -4.90 -7.00
CA LEU A 28 0.60 -5.81 -5.89
C LEU A 28 0.57 -7.23 -6.39
N LEU A 29 1.29 -8.10 -5.71
CA LEU A 29 1.32 -9.52 -5.99
C LEU A 29 0.68 -10.25 -4.81
N ARG A 30 -0.41 -10.96 -5.07
CA ARG A 30 -1.05 -11.69 -3.99
C ARG A 30 -0.22 -12.89 -3.58
N THR A 31 -0.01 -13.05 -2.28
CA THR A 31 0.77 -14.15 -1.74
C THR A 31 -0.07 -14.96 -0.75
N HIS A 32 0.34 -16.22 -0.56
CA HIS A 32 -0.26 -17.08 0.43
C HIS A 32 0.87 -17.85 1.10
N ALA A 33 0.99 -17.70 2.42
CA ALA A 33 2.08 -18.31 3.19
C ALA A 33 3.47 -17.95 2.62
N GLY A 34 3.60 -16.69 2.13
CA GLY A 34 4.85 -16.20 1.59
C GLY A 34 5.10 -16.51 0.12
N ASN A 35 4.24 -17.31 -0.49
CA ASN A 35 4.38 -17.69 -1.89
C ASN A 35 3.36 -16.97 -2.77
N SER A 36 3.73 -16.68 -4.00
CA SER A 36 2.81 -16.10 -4.96
C SER A 36 1.65 -17.05 -5.24
N VAL A 37 0.42 -16.49 -5.29
CA VAL A 37 -0.76 -17.30 -5.55
C VAL A 37 -0.92 -17.55 -7.04
N ASP A 38 -0.74 -16.53 -7.90
CA ASP A 38 -1.04 -16.66 -9.30
C ASP A 38 -0.02 -16.04 -10.23
N MET A 39 1.09 -15.59 -9.76
CA MET A 39 2.16 -15.00 -10.57
C MET A 39 1.76 -13.74 -11.33
N GLN A 40 0.59 -13.20 -11.07
CA GLN A 40 0.14 -12.00 -11.77
C GLN A 40 0.30 -10.78 -10.88
N ILE A 41 0.94 -9.75 -11.41
CA ILE A 41 1.07 -8.47 -10.73
C ILE A 41 -0.15 -7.63 -11.07
N HIS A 42 -0.80 -7.11 -10.04
CA HIS A 42 -1.90 -6.18 -10.21
C HIS A 42 -1.35 -4.76 -10.18
N PRO A 43 -1.31 -4.06 -11.32
CA PRO A 43 -0.71 -2.73 -11.35
C PRO A 43 -1.54 -1.71 -10.59
N LEU A 44 -0.85 -0.77 -9.96
CA LEU A 44 -1.50 0.36 -9.30
C LEU A 44 -1.54 1.52 -10.27
N THR A 45 -2.68 2.22 -10.35
CA THR A 45 -2.80 3.36 -11.24
C THR A 45 -2.03 4.55 -10.69
N ARG A 46 -1.49 5.36 -11.59
CA ARG A 46 -0.85 6.63 -11.20
C ARG A 46 -1.87 7.78 -11.13
N ASP A 47 -3.13 7.52 -11.44
CA ASP A 47 -4.20 8.49 -11.29
C ASP A 47 -4.32 8.90 -9.82
N PRO A 48 -4.44 10.20 -9.50
CA PRO A 48 -4.51 10.65 -8.11
C PRO A 48 -5.67 10.06 -7.32
N ARG A 49 -6.70 9.56 -7.99
CA ARG A 49 -7.81 8.90 -7.30
C ARG A 49 -7.42 7.56 -6.71
N GLY A 50 -6.38 6.93 -7.28
CA GLY A 50 -5.82 5.71 -6.74
C GLY A 50 -6.54 4.45 -7.16
N THR A 51 -6.09 3.34 -6.56
CA THR A 51 -6.64 2.01 -6.77
C THR A 51 -7.30 1.55 -5.47
N VAL A 52 -8.52 1.03 -5.56
CA VAL A 52 -9.23 0.49 -4.41
C VAL A 52 -9.13 -1.02 -4.44
N ILE A 53 -8.74 -1.60 -3.31
CA ILE A 53 -8.62 -3.05 -3.14
C ILE A 53 -9.78 -3.51 -2.26
N GLY A 54 -10.51 -4.50 -2.71
CA GLY A 54 -11.63 -5.03 -1.96
C GLY A 54 -12.42 -6.02 -2.79
N SER A 55 -13.45 -6.60 -2.19
CA SER A 55 -14.25 -7.62 -2.88
C SER A 55 -15.26 -7.04 -3.87
N LEU A 56 -15.63 -5.76 -3.69
CA LEU A 56 -16.63 -5.12 -4.56
C LEU A 56 -16.41 -3.60 -4.59
N PRO A 57 -15.28 -3.13 -5.14
CA PRO A 57 -15.02 -1.68 -5.21
C PRO A 57 -15.94 -1.01 -6.21
N LYS A 58 -16.18 0.28 -6.01
CA LYS A 58 -17.05 1.07 -6.89
C LYS A 58 -16.26 1.96 -7.84
N THR A 59 -14.95 1.83 -7.86
CA THR A 59 -14.09 2.67 -8.68
C THR A 59 -13.67 1.94 -9.94
N SER A 60 -13.23 2.69 -10.96
CA SER A 60 -12.77 2.10 -12.21
C SER A 60 -11.41 1.40 -12.05
N SER A 61 -10.57 1.89 -11.13
CA SER A 61 -9.30 1.23 -10.85
C SER A 61 -9.45 0.42 -9.58
N SER A 62 -9.44 -0.90 -9.71
CA SER A 62 -9.72 -1.77 -8.57
C SER A 62 -8.96 -3.07 -8.67
N ILE A 63 -8.66 -3.64 -7.52
CA ILE A 63 -8.09 -4.98 -7.39
C ILE A 63 -9.07 -5.79 -6.54
N THR A 64 -9.59 -6.86 -7.12
CA THR A 64 -10.61 -7.69 -6.49
C THR A 64 -10.12 -9.08 -6.13
N ASP A 65 -8.83 -9.35 -6.30
CA ASP A 65 -8.23 -10.63 -5.95
C ASP A 65 -7.98 -10.69 -4.45
N VAL A 66 -9.05 -10.86 -3.69
CA VAL A 66 -8.99 -10.85 -2.22
C VAL A 66 -9.78 -12.02 -1.68
N GLY A 67 -9.48 -12.39 -0.44
CA GLY A 67 -10.20 -13.44 0.27
C GLY A 67 -11.48 -12.93 0.91
N ALA A 68 -12.21 -13.84 1.52
CA ALA A 68 -13.50 -13.54 2.14
C ALA A 68 -13.38 -12.61 3.36
N ASP A 69 -12.18 -12.47 3.91
CA ASP A 69 -11.91 -11.61 5.05
C ASP A 69 -11.70 -10.14 4.64
N ALA A 70 -11.68 -9.85 3.35
CA ALA A 70 -11.55 -8.48 2.88
C ALA A 70 -12.93 -7.84 2.70
N SER A 71 -13.02 -6.57 3.05
CA SER A 71 -14.26 -5.80 2.89
C SER A 71 -14.47 -5.42 1.43
N ARG A 72 -15.69 -4.94 1.12
CA ARG A 72 -16.02 -4.54 -0.26
C ARG A 72 -15.07 -3.48 -0.78
N GLU A 73 -14.84 -2.46 0.02
CA GLU A 73 -13.81 -1.44 -0.22
C GLU A 73 -12.95 -1.44 1.03
N HIS A 74 -11.75 -2.02 0.92
CA HIS A 74 -10.93 -2.31 2.08
C HIS A 74 -9.78 -1.31 2.23
N LEU A 75 -9.10 -1.00 1.13
CA LEU A 75 -7.88 -0.19 1.15
C LEU A 75 -7.80 0.61 -0.12
N ARG A 76 -7.34 1.86 -0.02
CA ARG A 76 -7.07 2.68 -1.18
C ARG A 76 -5.58 3.00 -1.21
N ILE A 77 -4.97 2.86 -2.40
CA ILE A 77 -3.57 3.19 -2.61
C ILE A 77 -3.49 4.21 -3.74
N TRP A 78 -2.71 5.27 -3.55
CA TRP A 78 -2.55 6.31 -4.57
C TRP A 78 -1.14 6.86 -4.56
N LEU A 79 -0.78 7.50 -5.67
CA LEU A 79 0.48 8.18 -5.81
C LEU A 79 0.26 9.67 -5.59
N GLU A 80 1.08 10.26 -4.75
CA GLU A 80 1.03 11.70 -4.50
C GLU A 80 2.46 12.22 -4.52
N GLY A 81 2.77 13.09 -5.48
CA GLY A 81 4.14 13.49 -5.69
C GLY A 81 4.99 12.31 -6.14
N GLU A 82 5.98 11.96 -5.36
CA GLU A 82 6.87 10.83 -5.68
C GLU A 82 6.71 9.68 -4.70
N HIS A 83 5.62 9.68 -3.92
CA HIS A 83 5.43 8.70 -2.87
C HIS A 83 4.07 8.03 -3.01
N TRP A 84 4.04 6.74 -2.71
CA TRP A 84 2.81 5.97 -2.72
C TRP A 84 2.27 5.84 -1.30
N TYR A 85 0.96 5.99 -1.15
CA TYR A 85 0.30 5.95 0.15
C TYR A 85 -0.85 4.96 0.15
N ALA A 86 -1.12 4.41 1.32
CA ALA A 86 -2.24 3.50 1.53
C ALA A 86 -3.05 3.98 2.73
N GLN A 87 -4.37 3.91 2.60
CA GLN A 87 -5.28 4.31 3.67
C GLN A 87 -6.46 3.36 3.73
N GLY A 88 -6.85 2.98 4.95
CA GLY A 88 -7.99 2.10 5.15
C GLY A 88 -9.30 2.80 4.84
N LEU A 89 -10.26 2.03 4.37
CA LEU A 89 -11.57 2.54 3.96
C LEU A 89 -12.69 2.09 4.90
N GLY A 90 -12.37 1.86 6.16
CA GLY A 90 -13.36 1.45 7.14
C GLY A 90 -13.62 -0.05 7.11
N SER A 91 -12.60 -0.84 6.88
CA SER A 91 -12.74 -2.29 6.75
C SER A 91 -13.15 -2.94 8.06
N THR A 92 -13.76 -4.12 7.97
CA THR A 92 -14.15 -4.87 9.14
C THR A 92 -12.95 -5.44 9.88
N ASN A 93 -12.00 -5.98 9.14
CA ASN A 93 -10.88 -6.74 9.74
C ASN A 93 -9.56 -5.99 9.78
N GLY A 94 -9.51 -4.77 9.27
CA GLY A 94 -8.33 -3.93 9.38
C GLY A 94 -7.26 -4.22 8.36
N THR A 95 -6.19 -3.43 8.39
CA THR A 95 -5.06 -3.55 7.47
C THR A 95 -3.77 -3.25 8.22
N VAL A 96 -2.75 -4.08 8.00
CA VAL A 96 -1.43 -3.91 8.60
C VAL A 96 -0.40 -3.92 7.49
N LEU A 97 0.57 -3.02 7.59
CA LEU A 97 1.73 -3.01 6.70
C LEU A 97 2.90 -3.65 7.42
N GLU A 98 3.50 -4.65 6.80
CA GLU A 98 4.73 -5.26 7.27
C GLU A 98 5.87 -4.69 6.43
N SER A 99 6.83 -4.02 7.08
CA SER A 99 7.92 -3.36 6.37
C SER A 99 8.86 -4.38 5.74
N GLY A 100 9.16 -4.21 4.47
CA GLY A 100 10.15 -5.02 3.78
C GLY A 100 11.57 -4.72 4.21
N ALA A 101 11.79 -3.58 4.85
CA ALA A 101 13.09 -3.19 5.36
C ALA A 101 13.34 -3.67 6.78
N GLY A 102 12.40 -4.37 7.40
CA GLY A 102 12.57 -4.88 8.75
C GLY A 102 12.28 -3.85 9.84
N ASP A 103 11.59 -2.76 9.51
CA ASP A 103 11.30 -1.70 10.47
C ASP A 103 10.10 -2.01 11.38
N GLY A 104 9.52 -3.20 11.25
CA GLY A 104 8.37 -3.60 12.04
C GLY A 104 7.07 -3.38 11.29
N ASP A 105 5.97 -3.58 12.00
CA ASP A 105 4.64 -3.50 11.42
C ASP A 105 4.01 -2.15 11.75
N ILE A 106 3.22 -1.65 10.81
CA ILE A 106 2.44 -0.42 10.99
C ILE A 106 0.97 -0.78 10.80
N VAL A 107 0.15 -0.45 11.78
CA VAL A 107 -1.30 -0.65 11.65
C VAL A 107 -1.85 0.50 10.82
N ILE A 108 -2.24 0.21 9.57
CA ILE A 108 -2.84 1.22 8.71
C ILE A 108 -4.24 1.55 9.21
N GLU A 109 -5.00 0.52 9.56
CA GLU A 109 -6.33 0.67 10.13
C GLU A 109 -6.61 -0.54 11.00
N PRO A 110 -6.93 -0.35 12.30
CA PRO A 110 -7.26 -1.50 13.14
C PRO A 110 -8.62 -2.10 12.76
N PRO A 111 -8.89 -3.33 13.19
CA PRO A 111 -10.21 -3.90 12.96
C PRO A 111 -11.32 -3.02 13.55
N ARG A 112 -12.52 -3.15 12.97
CA ARG A 112 -13.63 -2.26 13.34
C ARG A 112 -13.92 -2.25 14.84
N ASP A 113 -13.85 -3.40 15.48
CA ASP A 113 -14.16 -3.50 16.91
C ASP A 113 -13.05 -2.93 17.81
N GLN A 114 -11.92 -2.58 17.24
CA GLN A 114 -10.81 -1.98 17.98
C GLN A 114 -10.59 -0.51 17.63
N ARG A 115 -11.39 0.04 16.71
CA ARG A 115 -11.25 1.44 16.32
C ARG A 115 -11.99 2.34 17.29
N GLU A 116 -11.38 3.50 17.54
CA GLU A 116 -12.03 4.54 18.34
C GLU A 116 -13.05 5.27 17.48
N PRO A 117 -14.28 5.48 17.98
CA PRO A 117 -15.27 6.22 17.19
C PRO A 117 -14.79 7.62 16.84
N GLY A 118 -14.96 8.00 15.59
CA GLY A 118 -14.59 9.33 15.10
C GLY A 118 -13.11 9.56 14.87
N LYS A 119 -12.26 8.57 15.15
CA LYS A 119 -10.83 8.73 14.91
C LYS A 119 -10.51 8.49 13.42
N VAL A 120 -9.71 9.38 12.86
CA VAL A 120 -9.22 9.25 11.50
C VAL A 120 -7.84 8.62 11.54
N TYR A 121 -7.63 7.57 10.74
CA TYR A 121 -6.34 6.91 10.63
C TYR A 121 -5.65 7.44 9.38
N PRO A 122 -4.46 8.07 9.54
CA PRO A 122 -3.81 8.76 8.41
C PRO A 122 -3.26 7.78 7.40
N PRO A 123 -3.00 8.26 6.17
CA PRO A 123 -2.33 7.43 5.17
C PRO A 123 -0.94 7.02 5.64
N VAL A 124 -0.51 5.85 5.18
CA VAL A 124 0.81 5.32 5.48
C VAL A 124 1.55 5.15 4.15
N GLU A 125 2.78 5.60 4.09
CA GLU A 125 3.59 5.44 2.89
C GLU A 125 3.98 3.99 2.70
N ILE A 126 3.89 3.50 1.45
CA ILE A 126 4.28 2.14 1.10
C ILE A 126 5.44 2.17 0.12
N GLU A 127 6.26 1.12 0.14
CA GLU A 127 7.43 0.99 -0.70
C GLU A 127 7.57 -0.43 -1.21
N ASN A 128 8.45 -0.59 -2.19
CA ASN A 128 8.79 -1.91 -2.72
C ASN A 128 9.20 -2.85 -1.59
N SER A 129 8.74 -4.08 -1.66
CA SER A 129 9.01 -5.17 -0.71
C SER A 129 8.17 -5.13 0.56
N ASP A 130 7.34 -4.11 0.76
CA ASP A 130 6.40 -4.12 1.87
C ASP A 130 5.31 -5.15 1.63
N ARG A 131 4.71 -5.64 2.70
CA ARG A 131 3.55 -6.53 2.62
C ARG A 131 2.36 -5.86 3.24
N LEU A 132 1.22 -5.97 2.56
CA LEU A 132 -0.04 -5.43 3.04
C LEU A 132 -0.94 -6.60 3.44
N HIS A 133 -1.31 -6.65 4.71
CA HIS A 133 -2.18 -7.69 5.24
C HIS A 133 -3.57 -7.10 5.41
N LEU A 134 -4.50 -7.54 4.56
CA LEU A 134 -5.90 -7.12 4.60
C LEU A 134 -6.69 -8.20 5.33
N GLY A 135 -6.99 -7.94 6.60
CA GLY A 135 -7.56 -8.97 7.45
C GLY A 135 -6.51 -10.00 7.83
N LEU A 136 -6.93 -11.26 7.95
CA LEU A 136 -6.05 -12.33 8.41
C LEU A 136 -5.45 -13.15 7.27
N TYR A 137 -6.13 -13.23 6.13
CA TYR A 137 -5.78 -14.21 5.10
C TYR A 137 -5.44 -13.60 3.75
N THR A 138 -5.63 -12.31 3.56
CA THR A 138 -5.33 -11.64 2.29
C THR A 138 -4.06 -10.84 2.43
N THR A 139 -3.00 -11.24 1.72
CA THR A 139 -1.70 -10.56 1.79
C THR A 139 -1.24 -10.23 0.39
N PHE A 140 -0.77 -9.00 0.22
CA PHE A 140 -0.17 -8.54 -1.02
C PHE A 140 1.27 -8.10 -0.79
N LEU A 141 2.17 -8.51 -1.67
CA LEU A 141 3.53 -8.00 -1.70
C LEU A 141 3.57 -6.79 -2.63
N VAL A 142 4.13 -5.69 -2.15
CA VAL A 142 4.31 -4.49 -2.96
C VAL A 142 5.61 -4.64 -3.74
N ILE A 143 5.53 -4.54 -5.05
CA ILE A 143 6.71 -4.71 -5.91
C ILE A 143 6.73 -3.63 -6.97
N VAL A 144 7.92 -3.37 -7.49
CA VAL A 144 8.07 -2.50 -8.66
C VAL A 144 7.52 -3.24 -9.87
N ASP A 145 6.61 -2.58 -10.55
CA ASP A 145 5.93 -3.15 -11.72
C ASP A 145 6.72 -2.87 -13.00
#